data_29492dea9bfb3d9f58c061aeb1794a42
#
_entry.id   29492dea9bfb3d9f58c061aeb1794a42
#
_cell.length_a   1.000
_cell.length_b   1.000
_cell.length_c   1.000
_cell.angle_alpha   90.00
_cell.angle_beta   90.00
_cell.angle_gamma   90.00
#
_symmetry.space_group_name_H-M   'P 1'
#
loop_
_entity.id
_entity.type
_entity.pdbx_description
1 polymer ?
#
loop_
_entity_poly.entity_id
_entity_poly.type
_entity_poly.pdbx_seq_one_letter_code
_entity_poly.pdbx_strand_id
1 'polypeptide(L)'
;VSGQTFAMGRDLANKKTILTDGTWQRVDFSYNKTPITFIGLRGTSGSDDVLDIEIYGAQLEQGSYPTSYIPTSGSSAPRAAETATGAGTSADFNDSEGVLYAEISSLAAGGIYRTITINDGALSNSVVIGLRGDTGNIFCSLYVNGSESPLFVSTILPLNISTKIALKYKVNDFSVTINGFKLYEDTTVSTFPSGTLSNLNFNFNGNGTLPFYGNTKEVAVFKEALTDTELESLTSWTSFNAMATGQLYTIK
;
A
#
# COMPACT_ATOMS: atom_id res chain seq x y z
N VAL A 1 -26.52 -4.38 -19.30
CA VAL A 1 -27.87 -4.00 -18.81
C VAL A 1 -27.77 -3.60 -17.34
N SER A 2 -28.45 -2.51 -16.94
CA SER A 2 -28.46 -1.99 -15.56
C SER A 2 -29.56 -2.66 -14.74
N GLY A 3 -29.36 -2.80 -13.43
CA GLY A 3 -30.39 -3.25 -12.48
C GLY A 3 -30.57 -4.77 -12.40
N GLN A 4 -29.73 -5.56 -13.05
CA GLN A 4 -29.77 -7.02 -12.89
C GLN A 4 -28.94 -7.46 -11.66
N THR A 5 -29.44 -8.46 -10.96
CA THR A 5 -28.74 -9.05 -9.82
C THR A 5 -28.27 -10.45 -10.16
N PHE A 6 -26.98 -10.74 -9.96
CA PHE A 6 -26.41 -12.06 -10.11
C PHE A 6 -25.45 -12.41 -8.98
N ALA A 7 -25.02 -13.63 -8.90
CA ALA A 7 -24.06 -14.06 -7.90
C ALA A 7 -22.81 -14.67 -8.53
N MET A 8 -21.69 -14.39 -7.94
CA MET A 8 -20.42 -15.07 -8.17
C MET A 8 -19.95 -15.73 -6.89
N GLY A 9 -19.52 -16.97 -6.92
CA GLY A 9 -19.09 -17.65 -5.74
C GLY A 9 -18.82 -19.13 -5.91
N ARG A 10 -18.66 -19.81 -4.78
CA ARG A 10 -18.43 -21.25 -4.74
C ARG A 10 -19.74 -22.05 -4.63
N ASP A 11 -20.63 -21.64 -3.76
CA ASP A 11 -21.92 -22.28 -3.47
C ASP A 11 -22.91 -21.23 -2.92
N LEU A 12 -24.13 -21.64 -2.59
CA LEU A 12 -25.18 -20.72 -2.12
C LEU A 12 -24.86 -20.00 -0.82
N ALA A 13 -24.04 -20.60 0.04
CA ALA A 13 -23.63 -20.01 1.32
C ALA A 13 -22.40 -19.09 1.16
N ASN A 14 -21.57 -19.35 0.15
CA ASN A 14 -20.29 -18.68 -0.09
C ASN A 14 -20.33 -18.01 -1.46
N LYS A 15 -21.00 -16.89 -1.54
CA LYS A 15 -21.19 -16.10 -2.78
C LYS A 15 -21.14 -14.61 -2.49
N LYS A 16 -20.82 -13.84 -3.51
CA LYS A 16 -20.98 -12.39 -3.58
C LYS A 16 -22.12 -12.09 -4.53
N THR A 17 -23.10 -11.35 -4.07
CA THR A 17 -24.20 -10.84 -4.90
C THR A 17 -23.77 -9.51 -5.53
N ILE A 18 -24.00 -9.35 -6.80
CA ILE A 18 -23.60 -8.20 -7.60
C ILE A 18 -24.86 -7.61 -8.25
N LEU A 19 -24.99 -6.29 -8.16
CA LEU A 19 -26.00 -5.50 -8.89
C LEU A 19 -25.31 -4.78 -10.03
N THR A 20 -25.82 -4.96 -11.25
CA THR A 20 -25.30 -4.27 -12.43
C THR A 20 -25.80 -2.82 -12.49
N ASP A 21 -24.93 -1.89 -12.84
CA ASP A 21 -25.25 -0.46 -13.03
C ASP A 21 -25.20 -0.03 -14.51
N GLY A 22 -24.96 -0.97 -15.41
CA GLY A 22 -24.82 -0.70 -16.84
C GLY A 22 -23.41 -0.32 -17.27
N THR A 23 -22.45 -0.31 -16.34
CA THR A 23 -21.02 -0.05 -16.61
C THR A 23 -20.18 -1.30 -16.40
N TRP A 24 -18.94 -1.27 -16.88
CA TRP A 24 -17.96 -2.32 -16.57
C TRP A 24 -17.54 -2.24 -15.11
N GLN A 25 -17.79 -3.32 -14.37
CA GLN A 25 -17.41 -3.43 -12.97
C GLN A 25 -16.39 -4.55 -12.79
N ARG A 26 -15.33 -4.31 -12.03
CA ARG A 26 -14.46 -5.39 -11.57
C ARG A 26 -15.09 -6.07 -10.37
N VAL A 27 -15.31 -7.36 -10.49
CA VAL A 27 -15.87 -8.18 -9.41
C VAL A 27 -14.87 -9.24 -8.99
N ASP A 28 -14.64 -9.36 -7.69
CA ASP A 28 -13.79 -10.37 -7.07
C ASP A 28 -14.54 -11.15 -6.00
N PHE A 29 -14.11 -12.38 -5.76
CA PHE A 29 -14.58 -13.24 -4.69
C PHE A 29 -13.43 -14.10 -4.18
N SER A 30 -13.10 -13.98 -2.90
CA SER A 30 -12.06 -14.76 -2.23
C SER A 30 -12.68 -15.84 -1.34
N TYR A 31 -12.13 -17.08 -1.41
CA TYR A 31 -12.61 -18.19 -0.62
C TYR A 31 -11.47 -19.16 -0.24
N ASN A 32 -11.43 -19.53 1.02
CA ASN A 32 -10.33 -20.32 1.60
C ASN A 32 -10.54 -21.85 1.50
N LYS A 33 -10.94 -22.35 0.34
CA LYS A 33 -11.03 -23.79 0.05
C LYS A 33 -10.94 -24.04 -1.46
N THR A 34 -10.95 -25.33 -1.88
CA THR A 34 -10.94 -25.70 -3.29
C THR A 34 -12.04 -24.96 -4.06
N PRO A 35 -11.69 -24.17 -5.08
CA PRO A 35 -12.64 -23.35 -5.78
C PRO A 35 -13.53 -24.20 -6.70
N ILE A 36 -14.83 -24.13 -6.45
CA ILE A 36 -15.83 -24.37 -7.48
C ILE A 36 -16.48 -23.02 -7.71
N THR A 37 -16.26 -22.44 -8.87
CA THR A 37 -16.70 -21.08 -9.14
C THR A 37 -17.89 -21.12 -10.09
N PHE A 38 -18.92 -20.36 -9.77
CA PHE A 38 -20.05 -20.12 -10.67
C PHE A 38 -20.29 -18.61 -10.81
N ILE A 39 -20.85 -18.23 -11.95
CA ILE A 39 -21.44 -16.92 -12.21
C ILE A 39 -22.86 -17.17 -12.71
N GLY A 40 -23.86 -16.60 -12.09
CA GLY A 40 -25.24 -16.81 -12.49
C GLY A 40 -26.29 -16.34 -11.47
N LEU A 41 -27.52 -16.70 -11.71
CA LEU A 41 -28.68 -16.31 -10.89
C LEU A 41 -28.81 -17.11 -9.58
N ARG A 42 -27.89 -18.00 -9.29
CA ARG A 42 -27.97 -18.99 -8.22
C ARG A 42 -28.18 -18.38 -6.85
N GLY A 43 -29.40 -18.54 -6.30
CA GLY A 43 -29.80 -18.01 -5.00
C GLY A 43 -30.00 -16.50 -4.97
N THR A 44 -30.23 -15.88 -6.10
CA THR A 44 -30.60 -14.47 -6.27
C THR A 44 -31.87 -14.33 -7.09
N SER A 45 -32.71 -15.38 -7.12
CA SER A 45 -33.88 -15.43 -7.96
C SER A 45 -34.81 -14.22 -7.73
N GLY A 46 -34.99 -13.43 -8.78
CA GLY A 46 -36.09 -12.50 -8.98
C GLY A 46 -37.16 -13.13 -9.87
N SER A 47 -38.14 -12.37 -10.25
CA SER A 47 -39.22 -12.83 -11.13
C SER A 47 -38.79 -13.18 -12.55
N ASP A 48 -37.61 -12.80 -12.97
CA ASP A 48 -37.10 -13.01 -14.30
C ASP A 48 -35.79 -13.83 -14.24
N ASP A 49 -35.88 -15.10 -14.58
CA ASP A 49 -34.74 -16.04 -14.57
C ASP A 49 -33.78 -15.84 -15.77
N VAL A 50 -33.63 -14.62 -16.25
CA VAL A 50 -32.75 -14.27 -17.37
C VAL A 50 -31.64 -13.34 -16.88
N LEU A 51 -30.39 -13.72 -17.17
CA LEU A 51 -29.20 -12.91 -16.93
C LEU A 51 -28.59 -12.51 -18.27
N ASP A 52 -28.58 -11.22 -18.56
CA ASP A 52 -27.97 -10.63 -19.75
C ASP A 52 -26.79 -9.76 -19.33
N ILE A 53 -25.62 -10.36 -19.27
CA ILE A 53 -24.34 -9.72 -18.89
C ILE A 53 -23.23 -10.08 -19.86
N GLU A 54 -22.30 -9.16 -20.05
CA GLU A 54 -21.02 -9.45 -20.71
C GLU A 54 -19.96 -9.71 -19.65
N ILE A 55 -19.12 -10.72 -19.87
CA ILE A 55 -18.03 -11.10 -18.96
C ILE A 55 -16.70 -11.00 -19.71
N TYR A 56 -15.75 -10.31 -19.12
CA TYR A 56 -14.40 -10.20 -19.64
C TYR A 56 -13.36 -10.45 -18.54
N GLY A 57 -12.25 -11.08 -18.91
CA GLY A 57 -11.08 -11.20 -18.04
C GLY A 57 -11.30 -12.06 -16.80
N ALA A 58 -12.02 -13.18 -16.92
CA ALA A 58 -12.15 -14.14 -15.83
C ALA A 58 -10.76 -14.67 -15.42
N GLN A 59 -10.41 -14.59 -14.13
CA GLN A 59 -9.13 -15.02 -13.58
C GLN A 59 -9.35 -15.80 -12.29
N LEU A 60 -8.68 -16.93 -12.17
CA LEU A 60 -8.56 -17.69 -10.93
C LEU A 60 -7.11 -17.71 -10.50
N GLU A 61 -6.84 -17.26 -9.27
CA GLU A 61 -5.48 -17.21 -8.73
C GLU A 61 -5.44 -17.62 -7.26
N GLN A 62 -4.31 -18.10 -6.81
CA GLN A 62 -4.06 -18.37 -5.40
C GLN A 62 -3.54 -17.09 -4.74
N GLY A 63 -4.25 -16.60 -3.71
CA GLY A 63 -3.86 -15.40 -2.98
C GLY A 63 -4.97 -14.94 -2.04
N SER A 64 -4.68 -13.96 -1.21
CA SER A 64 -5.64 -13.37 -0.27
C SER A 64 -6.42 -12.18 -0.86
N TYR A 65 -6.07 -11.74 -2.05
CA TYR A 65 -6.70 -10.63 -2.79
C TYR A 65 -6.47 -10.80 -4.28
N PRO A 66 -7.34 -10.21 -5.12
CA PRO A 66 -7.20 -10.26 -6.57
C PRO A 66 -6.06 -9.35 -7.05
N THR A 67 -5.23 -9.88 -7.93
CA THR A 67 -4.16 -9.11 -8.60
C THR A 67 -4.63 -8.54 -9.94
N SER A 68 -3.76 -7.85 -10.69
CA SER A 68 -4.08 -7.36 -12.03
C SER A 68 -4.32 -8.54 -12.99
N TYR A 69 -5.20 -8.34 -13.98
CA TYR A 69 -5.52 -9.37 -14.95
C TYR A 69 -4.30 -9.75 -15.80
N ILE A 70 -4.09 -11.06 -15.95
CA ILE A 70 -3.09 -11.63 -16.86
C ILE A 70 -3.82 -12.43 -17.94
N PRO A 71 -3.74 -12.05 -19.23
CA PRO A 71 -4.30 -12.85 -20.31
C PRO A 71 -3.63 -14.22 -20.35
N THR A 72 -4.43 -15.28 -20.42
CA THR A 72 -3.96 -16.65 -20.57
C THR A 72 -4.53 -17.27 -21.84
N SER A 73 -3.76 -18.12 -22.51
CA SER A 73 -4.19 -18.82 -23.73
C SER A 73 -4.01 -20.32 -23.53
N GLY A 74 -5.00 -20.95 -22.88
CA GLY A 74 -5.05 -22.41 -22.72
C GLY A 74 -4.11 -23.02 -21.68
N SER A 75 -3.26 -22.23 -21.01
CA SER A 75 -2.38 -22.67 -19.92
C SER A 75 -2.29 -21.62 -18.83
N SER A 76 -1.92 -22.05 -17.62
CA SER A 76 -1.66 -21.12 -16.52
C SER A 76 -0.45 -20.22 -16.83
N ALA A 77 -0.55 -18.95 -16.49
CA ALA A 77 0.56 -18.00 -16.55
C ALA A 77 1.04 -17.70 -15.12
N PRO A 78 2.31 -17.94 -14.78
CA PRO A 78 2.83 -17.53 -13.49
C PRO A 78 2.95 -16.00 -13.42
N ARG A 79 2.56 -15.43 -12.29
CA ARG A 79 2.88 -14.03 -12.00
C ARG A 79 4.30 -13.99 -11.44
N ALA A 80 5.20 -13.32 -12.14
CA ALA A 80 6.50 -13.01 -11.56
C ALA A 80 6.31 -12.06 -10.38
N ALA A 81 7.10 -12.25 -9.31
CA ALA A 81 7.15 -11.28 -8.23
C ALA A 81 7.68 -9.95 -8.78
N GLU A 82 7.01 -8.87 -8.47
CA GLU A 82 7.52 -7.54 -8.75
C GLU A 82 8.69 -7.27 -7.79
N THR A 83 9.82 -6.88 -8.35
CA THR A 83 10.99 -6.47 -7.57
C THR A 83 11.28 -5.01 -7.81
N ALA A 84 11.18 -4.20 -6.75
CA ALA A 84 11.62 -2.81 -6.75
C ALA A 84 12.68 -2.67 -5.67
N THR A 85 13.94 -2.81 -6.07
CA THR A 85 15.10 -2.77 -5.20
C THR A 85 16.22 -1.97 -5.82
N GLY A 86 17.03 -1.29 -4.99
CA GLY A 86 18.21 -0.57 -5.43
C GLY A 86 17.92 0.65 -6.30
N ALA A 87 16.79 1.30 -6.12
CA ALA A 87 16.49 2.54 -6.81
C ALA A 87 17.27 3.70 -6.17
N GLY A 88 17.81 4.59 -7.00
CA GLY A 88 18.62 5.73 -6.56
C GLY A 88 20.09 5.38 -6.32
N THR A 89 20.82 6.40 -5.92
CA THR A 89 22.25 6.36 -5.57
C THR A 89 22.49 7.25 -4.35
N SER A 90 23.68 7.24 -3.77
CA SER A 90 24.03 8.15 -2.67
C SER A 90 23.89 9.64 -3.03
N ALA A 91 23.83 9.98 -4.31
CA ALA A 91 23.57 11.36 -4.73
C ALA A 91 22.10 11.77 -4.59
N ASP A 92 21.19 10.82 -4.47
CA ASP A 92 19.74 11.06 -4.39
C ASP A 92 19.23 11.15 -2.96
N PHE A 93 20.04 10.75 -1.98
CA PHE A 93 19.70 10.76 -0.56
C PHE A 93 20.61 11.73 0.22
N ASN A 94 20.18 12.11 1.42
CA ASN A 94 20.97 12.90 2.34
C ASN A 94 21.03 12.15 3.68
N ASP A 95 22.25 11.89 4.16
CA ASP A 95 22.45 11.10 5.38
C ASP A 95 22.16 11.87 6.66
N SER A 96 22.23 13.19 6.63
CA SER A 96 22.04 14.03 7.81
C SER A 96 20.61 14.46 8.06
N GLU A 97 19.78 14.53 7.02
CA GLU A 97 18.38 14.90 7.11
C GLU A 97 17.60 14.52 5.85
N GLY A 98 16.28 14.42 5.97
CA GLY A 98 15.42 14.20 4.82
C GLY A 98 14.01 13.76 5.21
N VAL A 99 13.22 13.46 4.19
CA VAL A 99 11.88 12.89 4.36
C VAL A 99 11.72 11.70 3.41
N LEU A 100 11.26 10.57 3.95
CA LEU A 100 10.68 9.50 3.18
C LEU A 100 9.15 9.64 3.23
N TYR A 101 8.54 9.82 2.07
CA TYR A 101 7.09 9.89 1.91
C TYR A 101 6.58 8.67 1.15
N ALA A 102 5.44 8.14 1.57
CA ALA A 102 4.75 7.08 0.86
C ALA A 102 3.22 7.25 0.95
N GLU A 103 2.53 7.14 -0.19
CA GLU A 103 1.09 6.94 -0.24
C GLU A 103 0.82 5.47 -0.59
N ILE A 104 0.34 4.73 0.40
CA ILE A 104 0.20 3.27 0.35
C ILE A 104 -1.16 2.82 0.88
N SER A 105 -1.59 1.63 0.45
CA SER A 105 -2.71 0.92 1.08
C SER A 105 -2.39 -0.55 1.29
N SER A 106 -2.88 -1.10 2.40
CA SER A 106 -2.77 -2.53 2.70
C SER A 106 -3.86 -3.30 1.98
N LEU A 107 -3.50 -4.43 1.37
CA LEU A 107 -4.44 -5.35 0.69
C LEU A 107 -4.91 -6.50 1.59
N ALA A 108 -4.18 -6.76 2.68
CA ALA A 108 -4.50 -7.80 3.64
C ALA A 108 -4.09 -7.39 5.06
N ALA A 109 -4.85 -7.81 6.05
CA ALA A 109 -4.50 -7.65 7.46
C ALA A 109 -3.55 -8.76 7.92
N GLY A 110 -2.53 -8.41 8.71
CA GLY A 110 -1.61 -9.37 9.31
C GLY A 110 -0.67 -10.05 8.31
N GLY A 111 -0.07 -11.14 8.73
CA GLY A 111 0.87 -11.96 7.95
C GLY A 111 2.33 -11.63 8.26
N ILE A 112 3.08 -11.18 7.26
CA ILE A 112 4.48 -10.77 7.40
C ILE A 112 4.63 -9.25 7.47
N TYR A 113 5.74 -8.77 8.00
CA TYR A 113 6.14 -7.37 7.89
C TYR A 113 6.31 -6.99 6.42
N ARG A 114 5.98 -5.74 6.07
CA ARG A 114 6.03 -5.19 4.72
C ARG A 114 6.65 -3.83 4.81
N THR A 115 7.70 -3.57 4.04
CA THR A 115 8.50 -2.36 4.24
C THR A 115 8.89 -1.66 2.96
N ILE A 116 8.96 -0.35 3.05
CA ILE A 116 9.62 0.55 2.10
C ILE A 116 10.77 1.19 2.88
N THR A 117 11.97 1.15 2.34
CA THR A 117 13.17 1.63 3.06
C THR A 117 14.09 2.45 2.16
N ILE A 118 14.77 3.43 2.78
CA ILE A 118 16.02 3.96 2.25
C ILE A 118 17.13 3.36 3.10
N ASN A 119 18.16 2.77 2.50
CA ASN A 119 19.20 2.07 3.26
C ASN A 119 20.58 2.05 2.56
N ASP A 120 21.55 1.43 3.23
CA ASP A 120 22.93 1.23 2.75
C ASP A 120 23.12 -0.11 1.98
N GLY A 121 22.03 -0.78 1.60
CA GLY A 121 22.05 -2.16 1.07
C GLY A 121 21.94 -3.22 2.16
N ALA A 122 21.86 -2.82 3.42
CA ALA A 122 21.67 -3.66 4.59
C ALA A 122 20.64 -3.03 5.55
N LEU A 123 20.40 -3.68 6.69
CA LEU A 123 19.53 -3.14 7.73
C LEU A 123 20.25 -2.16 8.66
N SER A 124 21.57 -2.19 8.67
CA SER A 124 22.37 -1.46 9.68
C SER A 124 22.12 0.03 9.69
N ASN A 125 21.81 0.60 8.54
CA ASN A 125 21.47 2.00 8.40
C ASN A 125 20.26 2.11 7.48
N SER A 126 19.12 2.47 8.03
CA SER A 126 17.90 2.56 7.24
C SER A 126 16.84 3.49 7.82
N VAL A 127 16.11 4.13 6.92
CA VAL A 127 14.85 4.84 7.17
C VAL A 127 13.74 3.90 6.75
N VAL A 128 12.79 3.59 7.63
CA VAL A 128 11.79 2.54 7.41
C VAL A 128 10.37 3.07 7.57
N ILE A 129 9.54 2.87 6.55
CA ILE A 129 8.07 2.91 6.66
C ILE A 129 7.58 1.49 6.41
N GLY A 130 6.75 0.97 7.31
CA GLY A 130 6.28 -0.40 7.16
C GLY A 130 4.95 -0.71 7.83
N LEU A 131 4.50 -1.93 7.57
CA LEU A 131 3.32 -2.54 8.20
C LEU A 131 3.76 -3.76 9.01
N ARG A 132 3.36 -3.81 10.26
CA ARG A 132 3.67 -4.93 11.15
C ARG A 132 2.90 -6.19 10.71
N GLY A 133 3.60 -7.31 10.72
CA GLY A 133 3.01 -8.58 10.31
C GLY A 133 2.05 -9.19 11.34
N ASP A 134 2.24 -8.88 12.61
CA ASP A 134 1.43 -9.40 13.72
C ASP A 134 0.10 -8.64 13.87
N THR A 135 0.12 -7.33 13.70
CA THR A 135 -1.02 -6.45 13.99
C THR A 135 -1.56 -5.70 12.77
N GLY A 136 -0.76 -5.55 11.71
CA GLY A 136 -1.08 -4.69 10.57
C GLY A 136 -0.89 -3.20 10.84
N ASN A 137 -0.33 -2.83 11.99
CA ASN A 137 -0.07 -1.44 12.35
C ASN A 137 1.01 -0.84 11.45
N ILE A 138 0.89 0.46 11.17
CA ILE A 138 1.99 1.22 10.56
C ILE A 138 3.12 1.31 11.60
N PHE A 139 4.35 1.12 11.15
CA PHE A 139 5.52 1.49 11.93
C PHE A 139 6.49 2.32 11.10
N CYS A 140 7.18 3.23 11.78
CA CYS A 140 8.22 4.06 11.20
C CYS A 140 9.42 4.04 12.14
N SER A 141 10.60 3.78 11.62
CA SER A 141 11.81 3.72 12.45
C SER A 141 13.07 4.14 11.69
N LEU A 142 14.13 4.45 12.45
CA LEU A 142 15.49 4.54 11.95
C LEU A 142 16.32 3.39 12.53
N TYR A 143 17.18 2.83 11.71
CA TYR A 143 18.29 1.99 12.15
C TYR A 143 19.59 2.74 11.89
N VAL A 144 20.34 3.00 12.95
CA VAL A 144 21.64 3.67 12.85
C VAL A 144 22.68 2.77 13.49
N ASN A 145 23.69 2.32 12.70
CA ASN A 145 24.70 1.36 13.12
C ASN A 145 24.13 0.08 13.74
N GLY A 146 23.02 -0.43 13.19
CA GLY A 146 22.34 -1.64 13.64
C GLY A 146 21.42 -1.48 14.84
N SER A 147 21.29 -0.29 15.39
CA SER A 147 20.37 0.01 16.50
C SER A 147 19.11 0.70 16.00
N GLU A 148 17.96 0.14 16.34
CA GLU A 148 16.66 0.74 16.03
C GLU A 148 16.30 1.81 17.07
N SER A 149 16.24 3.05 16.65
CA SER A 149 15.77 4.19 17.46
C SER A 149 15.61 5.44 16.59
N PRO A 150 14.47 6.10 16.61
CA PRO A 150 13.23 5.78 17.33
C PRO A 150 12.40 4.72 16.61
N LEU A 151 11.40 4.18 17.29
CA LEU A 151 10.35 3.34 16.74
C LEU A 151 8.98 3.96 17.04
N PHE A 152 8.26 4.34 15.99
CA PHE A 152 6.85 4.72 16.06
C PHE A 152 5.97 3.55 15.60
N VAL A 153 4.90 3.25 16.35
CA VAL A 153 3.88 2.29 15.96
C VAL A 153 2.51 2.93 16.12
N SER A 154 1.73 2.95 15.05
CA SER A 154 0.39 3.54 15.02
C SER A 154 -0.71 2.50 15.16
N THR A 155 -1.92 2.93 14.93
CA THR A 155 -3.10 2.07 14.78
C THR A 155 -3.07 1.31 13.44
N ILE A 156 -3.94 0.31 13.30
CA ILE A 156 -4.08 -0.52 12.09
C ILE A 156 -4.42 0.37 10.89
N LEU A 157 -3.75 0.11 9.77
CA LEU A 157 -4.09 0.71 8.49
C LEU A 157 -5.38 0.07 7.96
N PRO A 158 -6.42 0.85 7.65
CA PRO A 158 -7.62 0.30 7.04
C PRO A 158 -7.29 -0.36 5.68
N LEU A 159 -7.88 -1.54 5.44
CA LEU A 159 -7.68 -2.26 4.18
C LEU A 159 -8.20 -1.44 2.99
N ASN A 160 -7.45 -1.44 1.91
CA ASN A 160 -7.79 -0.77 0.64
C ASN A 160 -8.02 0.75 0.75
N ILE A 161 -7.66 1.37 1.87
CA ILE A 161 -7.70 2.83 2.02
C ILE A 161 -6.29 3.38 1.87
N SER A 162 -6.13 4.32 0.94
CA SER A 162 -4.86 5.00 0.72
C SER A 162 -4.51 5.85 1.93
N THR A 163 -3.31 5.69 2.44
CA THR A 163 -2.77 6.43 3.58
C THR A 163 -1.46 7.09 3.20
N LYS A 164 -1.36 8.36 3.48
CA LYS A 164 -0.17 9.18 3.26
C LYS A 164 0.66 9.21 4.53
N ILE A 165 1.92 8.84 4.41
CA ILE A 165 2.86 8.75 5.53
C ILE A 165 4.10 9.55 5.14
N ALA A 166 4.51 10.48 5.98
CA ALA A 166 5.78 11.18 5.86
C ALA A 166 6.61 10.92 7.13
N LEU A 167 7.80 10.38 6.95
CA LEU A 167 8.79 10.16 7.98
C LEU A 167 9.92 11.16 7.77
N LYS A 168 10.06 12.13 8.66
CA LYS A 168 11.16 13.08 8.70
C LYS A 168 12.28 12.54 9.59
N TYR A 169 13.52 12.64 9.12
CA TYR A 169 14.72 12.35 9.92
C TYR A 169 15.74 13.48 9.81
N LYS A 170 16.25 13.89 10.96
CA LYS A 170 17.33 14.85 11.15
C LYS A 170 17.88 14.66 12.56
N VAL A 171 19.12 15.05 12.83
CA VAL A 171 19.67 15.02 14.19
C VAL A 171 18.76 15.78 15.15
N ASN A 172 18.30 15.09 16.20
CA ASN A 172 17.39 15.62 17.22
C ASN A 172 16.04 16.13 16.68
N ASP A 173 15.63 15.68 15.50
CA ASP A 173 14.36 16.08 14.89
C ASP A 173 13.83 14.94 13.99
N PHE A 174 13.23 13.96 14.62
CA PHE A 174 12.47 12.90 13.96
C PHE A 174 10.98 13.11 14.14
N SER A 175 10.20 12.98 13.08
CA SER A 175 8.75 13.00 13.21
C SER A 175 8.05 12.10 12.20
N VAL A 176 6.85 11.66 12.57
CA VAL A 176 5.95 10.91 11.70
C VAL A 176 4.63 11.65 11.57
N THR A 177 4.28 11.98 10.34
CA THR A 177 3.02 12.64 9.97
C THR A 177 2.22 11.72 9.10
N ILE A 178 0.96 11.47 9.47
CA ILE A 178 0.05 10.57 8.75
C ILE A 178 -1.26 11.30 8.49
N ASN A 179 -1.68 11.35 7.22
CA ASN A 179 -2.95 11.94 6.78
C ASN A 179 -3.19 13.36 7.35
N GLY A 180 -2.15 14.20 7.37
CA GLY A 180 -2.22 15.58 7.84
C GLY A 180 -2.03 15.79 9.34
N PHE A 181 -1.71 14.74 10.10
CA PHE A 181 -1.52 14.83 11.53
C PHE A 181 -0.12 14.35 11.94
N LYS A 182 0.64 15.20 12.67
CA LYS A 182 1.88 14.76 13.31
C LYS A 182 1.52 13.87 14.49
N LEU A 183 1.86 12.58 14.38
CA LEU A 183 1.52 11.56 15.39
C LEU A 183 2.66 11.21 16.33
N TYR A 184 3.89 11.52 15.94
CA TYR A 184 5.06 11.21 16.74
C TYR A 184 6.19 12.21 16.49
N GLU A 185 6.98 12.45 17.52
CA GLU A 185 8.18 13.29 17.50
C GLU A 185 9.22 12.72 18.48
N ASP A 186 10.50 12.75 18.08
CA ASP A 186 11.63 12.42 18.94
C ASP A 186 12.77 13.41 18.70
N THR A 187 13.20 14.08 19.75
CA THR A 187 14.23 15.12 19.70
C THR A 187 15.60 14.62 20.20
N THR A 188 15.79 13.30 20.30
CA THR A 188 17.03 12.69 20.81
C THR A 188 17.70 11.75 19.80
N VAL A 189 17.31 11.82 18.51
CA VAL A 189 17.76 10.90 17.48
C VAL A 189 19.12 11.30 16.91
N SER A 190 19.89 10.30 16.50
CA SER A 190 21.04 10.44 15.62
C SER A 190 20.67 10.17 14.16
N THR A 191 21.54 10.52 13.23
CA THR A 191 21.42 10.25 11.81
C THR A 191 22.62 9.45 11.30
N PHE A 192 22.74 9.30 10.01
CA PHE A 192 23.68 8.39 9.39
C PHE A 192 25.04 9.06 9.15
N PRO A 193 26.14 8.28 9.15
CA PRO A 193 27.43 8.75 8.62
C PRO A 193 27.32 9.15 7.14
N SER A 194 28.16 10.08 6.70
CA SER A 194 28.17 10.54 5.32
C SER A 194 28.47 9.41 4.32
N GLY A 195 27.73 9.35 3.22
CA GLY A 195 27.88 8.34 2.16
C GLY A 195 27.23 6.99 2.49
N THR A 196 26.30 6.96 3.44
CA THR A 196 25.65 5.73 3.91
C THR A 196 24.42 5.36 3.08
N LEU A 197 23.45 6.25 2.99
CA LEU A 197 22.18 5.95 2.30
C LEU A 197 22.39 5.96 0.79
N SER A 198 22.03 4.86 0.13
CA SER A 198 22.30 4.68 -1.31
C SER A 198 21.19 3.99 -2.09
N ASN A 199 20.19 3.41 -1.42
CA ASN A 199 19.16 2.63 -2.08
C ASN A 199 17.78 2.89 -1.51
N LEU A 200 16.79 3.05 -2.39
CA LEU A 200 15.36 2.93 -2.07
C LEU A 200 14.90 1.51 -2.42
N ASN A 201 14.29 0.83 -1.50
CA ASN A 201 13.85 -0.54 -1.64
C ASN A 201 12.41 -0.73 -1.16
N PHE A 202 11.66 -1.61 -1.86
CA PHE A 202 10.35 -2.10 -1.42
C PHE A 202 10.48 -3.41 -0.63
N ASN A 203 11.46 -3.45 0.25
CA ASN A 203 11.74 -4.53 1.19
C ASN A 203 12.64 -4.00 2.33
N PHE A 204 12.95 -4.88 3.31
CA PHE A 204 13.60 -4.43 4.54
C PHE A 204 15.10 -4.13 4.42
N ASN A 205 15.82 -4.83 3.58
CA ASN A 205 17.28 -4.71 3.53
C ASN A 205 17.89 -4.91 2.14
N GLY A 206 17.14 -4.65 1.09
CA GLY A 206 17.62 -4.80 -0.28
C GLY A 206 17.79 -6.24 -0.79
N ASN A 207 17.68 -7.24 0.07
CA ASN A 207 17.86 -8.65 -0.28
C ASN A 207 16.55 -9.43 -0.53
N GLY A 208 15.41 -8.72 -0.60
CA GLY A 208 14.10 -9.32 -0.84
C GLY A 208 13.38 -9.83 0.41
N THR A 209 13.91 -9.64 1.61
CA THR A 209 13.18 -9.97 2.84
C THR A 209 12.12 -8.92 3.17
N LEU A 210 11.00 -9.35 3.72
CA LEU A 210 9.86 -8.51 4.12
C LEU A 210 9.42 -7.55 3.01
N PRO A 211 9.14 -8.06 1.78
CA PRO A 211 8.76 -7.22 0.67
C PRO A 211 7.45 -6.49 0.93
N PHE A 212 7.30 -5.30 0.36
CA PHE A 212 6.07 -4.55 0.47
C PHE A 212 4.97 -5.17 -0.40
N TYR A 213 3.99 -5.77 0.24
CA TYR A 213 2.75 -6.25 -0.38
C TYR A 213 1.62 -5.27 -0.10
N GLY A 214 1.26 -4.49 -1.08
CA GLY A 214 0.22 -3.47 -0.98
C GLY A 214 0.14 -2.69 -2.28
N ASN A 215 -0.82 -1.77 -2.38
CA ASN A 215 -0.79 -0.79 -3.44
C ASN A 215 0.10 0.38 -3.01
N THR A 216 0.98 0.78 -3.90
CA THR A 216 1.76 2.00 -3.77
C THR A 216 1.26 2.97 -4.83
N LYS A 217 0.78 4.12 -4.41
CA LYS A 217 0.35 5.18 -5.31
C LYS A 217 1.47 6.17 -5.58
N GLU A 218 2.25 6.47 -4.55
CA GLU A 218 3.36 7.40 -4.64
C GLU A 218 4.42 7.07 -3.59
N VAL A 219 5.69 7.24 -3.96
CA VAL A 219 6.83 7.30 -3.04
C VAL A 219 7.70 8.47 -3.46
N ALA A 220 8.08 9.29 -2.51
CA ALA A 220 8.98 10.42 -2.75
C ALA A 220 10.04 10.52 -1.66
N VAL A 221 11.19 11.03 -2.02
CA VAL A 221 12.29 11.33 -1.11
C VAL A 221 12.65 12.80 -1.22
N PHE A 222 12.71 13.47 -0.08
CA PHE A 222 13.18 14.85 0.01
C PHE A 222 14.54 14.84 0.71
N LYS A 223 15.50 15.57 0.16
CA LYS A 223 16.86 15.65 0.70
C LYS A 223 17.00 16.62 1.87
N GLU A 224 15.95 17.35 2.16
CA GLU A 224 15.85 18.31 3.24
C GLU A 224 14.75 17.89 4.22
N ALA A 225 14.94 18.15 5.50
CA ALA A 225 13.91 17.98 6.51
C ALA A 225 12.84 19.06 6.31
N LEU A 226 11.67 18.67 5.84
CA LEU A 226 10.53 19.56 5.67
C LEU A 226 10.01 20.04 7.03
N THR A 227 9.44 21.22 7.08
CA THR A 227 8.76 21.76 8.26
C THR A 227 7.49 20.97 8.56
N ASP A 228 7.00 21.03 9.79
CA ASP A 228 5.77 20.35 10.20
C ASP A 228 4.57 20.78 9.33
N THR A 229 4.45 22.06 9.00
CA THR A 229 3.38 22.57 8.12
C THR A 229 3.47 21.99 6.70
N GLU A 230 4.69 21.83 6.15
CA GLU A 230 4.88 21.20 4.84
C GLU A 230 4.55 19.71 4.89
N LEU A 231 4.91 18.99 5.97
CA LEU A 231 4.57 17.59 6.17
C LEU A 231 3.06 17.37 6.33
N GLU A 232 2.40 18.21 7.09
CA GLU A 232 0.94 18.22 7.24
C GLU A 232 0.27 18.46 5.87
N SER A 233 0.75 19.45 5.12
CA SER A 233 0.25 19.76 3.79
C SER A 233 0.46 18.61 2.80
N LEU A 234 1.65 18.00 2.79
CA LEU A 234 2.02 16.89 1.92
C LEU A 234 1.13 15.66 2.17
N THR A 235 0.76 15.42 3.42
CA THR A 235 0.00 14.22 3.83
C THR A 235 -1.52 14.46 3.97
N SER A 236 -2.02 15.69 3.92
CA SER A 236 -3.42 16.01 4.26
C SER A 236 -4.45 15.55 3.25
N TRP A 237 -4.15 15.48 1.95
CA TRP A 237 -5.18 15.37 0.92
C TRP A 237 -4.99 14.15 0.05
N THR A 238 -6.09 13.47 -0.24
CA THR A 238 -6.08 12.26 -1.08
C THR A 238 -5.86 12.57 -2.56
N SER A 239 -6.08 13.83 -2.98
CA SER A 239 -5.83 14.31 -4.34
C SER A 239 -5.80 15.83 -4.38
N PHE A 240 -5.29 16.41 -5.48
CA PHE A 240 -5.36 17.85 -5.71
C PHE A 240 -6.80 18.37 -5.69
N ASN A 241 -7.73 17.64 -6.29
CA ASN A 241 -9.15 18.00 -6.25
C ASN A 241 -9.72 17.94 -4.83
N ALA A 242 -9.35 16.95 -4.03
CA ALA A 242 -9.76 16.86 -2.64
C ALA A 242 -9.19 18.01 -1.81
N MET A 243 -7.93 18.40 -2.04
CA MET A 243 -7.32 19.56 -1.41
C MET A 243 -8.04 20.85 -1.80
N ALA A 244 -8.24 21.08 -3.09
CA ALA A 244 -8.92 22.27 -3.57
C ALA A 244 -10.33 22.39 -2.98
N THR A 245 -11.08 21.30 -2.95
CA THR A 245 -12.43 21.26 -2.34
C THR A 245 -12.37 21.53 -0.83
N GLY A 246 -11.46 20.89 -0.12
CA GLY A 246 -11.31 21.05 1.33
C GLY A 246 -10.85 22.47 1.74
N GLN A 247 -10.05 23.11 0.89
CA GLN A 247 -9.59 24.48 1.11
C GLN A 247 -10.49 25.55 0.45
N LEU A 248 -11.64 25.14 -0.09
CA LEU A 248 -12.62 26.02 -0.75
C LEU A 248 -12.08 26.74 -2.00
N TYR A 249 -11.07 26.17 -2.66
CA TYR A 249 -10.63 26.68 -3.96
C TYR A 249 -11.51 26.14 -5.08
N THR A 250 -11.88 27.01 -6.00
CA THR A 250 -12.56 26.60 -7.24
C THR A 250 -11.52 26.28 -8.30
N ILE A 251 -11.44 25.04 -8.72
CA ILE A 251 -10.63 24.65 -9.88
C ILE A 251 -11.38 25.10 -11.13
N LYS A 252 -10.78 25.98 -11.90
CA LYS A 252 -11.33 26.47 -13.17
C LYS A 252 -10.75 25.70 -14.34
#